data_99b38b53d796bd783ab9822397f84133
#
_entry.id   99b38b53d796bd783ab9822397f84133
#
_cell.length_a   1.000
_cell.length_b   1.000
_cell.length_c   1.000
_cell.angle_alpha   90.00
_cell.angle_beta   90.00
_cell.angle_gamma   90.00
#
_symmetry.space_group_name_H-M   'P 1'
#
loop_
_entity.id
_entity.type
_entity.pdbx_description
1 polymer ?
#
loop_
_entity_poly.entity_id
_entity_poly.type
_entity_poly.pdbx_seq_one_letter_code
_entity_poly.pdbx_strand_id
1 'polypeptide(L)'
;MQLLRAILTPLVAAAVLATAAPLVQAQNRGDDTLLEMHQAFRKGDRKKLEQLLPSARGHALEPWAAYWELKLRLGEASPAEIQAFLKRYAGTYQEDRLRNDWLLLLGQRRDWAQFAEQHPSYRMSDDKEVRCYALLIDHIKGTAPATVADDVRSNWYAIRDADDGCNHAAGELYSYKQLTAHDVWRKARLAVEANRVRSARAAVEIVSPESSAQVKELMDSPTKYLQARATARGKVRQELVTLALIKLAQGDADNAATQLDNKWSVHLSPEERNWVWGVIGKQAAQRLSSDA
;
A
#
# COMPACT_ATOMS: atom_id res chain seq x y z
N MET A 1 -20.07 -13.19 -78.41
CA MET A 1 -19.15 -13.65 -77.37
C MET A 1 -18.97 -12.62 -76.22
N GLN A 2 -20.07 -12.14 -75.61
CA GLN A 2 -19.98 -11.14 -74.51
C GLN A 2 -20.97 -11.39 -73.36
N LEU A 3 -21.55 -12.57 -73.19
CA LEU A 3 -22.56 -12.88 -72.14
C LEU A 3 -22.15 -13.86 -71.13
N LEU A 4 -20.85 -14.28 -71.10
CA LEU A 4 -20.34 -15.30 -70.11
C LEU A 4 -19.42 -14.72 -69.01
N ARG A 5 -19.24 -13.41 -68.90
CA ARG A 5 -18.31 -12.80 -67.90
C ARG A 5 -18.99 -12.19 -66.69
N ALA A 6 -20.31 -12.17 -66.60
CA ALA A 6 -21.04 -11.42 -65.53
C ALA A 6 -21.58 -12.30 -64.39
N ILE A 7 -21.37 -13.63 -64.39
CA ILE A 7 -21.99 -14.54 -63.42
C ILE A 7 -20.98 -15.13 -62.36
N LEU A 8 -19.67 -14.94 -62.56
CA LEU A 8 -18.63 -15.50 -61.65
C LEU A 8 -18.18 -14.59 -60.53
N THR A 9 -18.53 -13.32 -60.52
CA THR A 9 -18.03 -12.36 -59.51
C THR A 9 -18.83 -12.32 -58.18
N PRO A 10 -20.12 -12.65 -58.08
CA PRO A 10 -20.80 -12.61 -56.78
C PRO A 10 -20.59 -13.84 -55.89
N LEU A 11 -20.15 -14.96 -56.42
CA LEU A 11 -19.97 -16.20 -55.61
C LEU A 11 -18.71 -16.24 -54.77
N VAL A 12 -17.65 -15.50 -55.18
CA VAL A 12 -16.38 -15.45 -54.40
C VAL A 12 -16.51 -14.48 -53.23
N ALA A 13 -17.27 -13.42 -53.31
CA ALA A 13 -17.49 -12.46 -52.24
C ALA A 13 -18.36 -13.04 -51.09
N ALA A 14 -19.31 -13.93 -51.40
CA ALA A 14 -20.14 -14.59 -50.37
C ALA A 14 -19.40 -15.67 -49.55
N ALA A 15 -18.41 -16.33 -50.14
CA ALA A 15 -17.64 -17.38 -49.47
C ALA A 15 -16.64 -16.81 -48.43
N VAL A 16 -16.12 -15.57 -48.61
CA VAL A 16 -15.16 -14.95 -47.67
C VAL A 16 -15.87 -14.41 -46.41
N LEU A 17 -17.12 -13.99 -46.51
CA LEU A 17 -17.91 -13.51 -45.37
C LEU A 17 -18.41 -14.60 -44.45
N ALA A 18 -18.57 -15.86 -44.93
CA ALA A 18 -19.07 -16.97 -44.11
C ALA A 18 -18.01 -17.59 -43.17
N THR A 19 -16.72 -17.33 -43.40
CA THR A 19 -15.63 -17.89 -42.57
C THR A 19 -15.20 -16.98 -41.42
N ALA A 20 -15.58 -15.71 -41.41
CA ALA A 20 -15.24 -14.77 -40.35
C ALA A 20 -16.18 -14.85 -39.12
N ALA A 21 -17.40 -15.29 -39.29
CA ALA A 21 -18.42 -15.33 -38.23
C ALA A 21 -18.04 -16.24 -37.01
N PRO A 22 -17.49 -17.46 -37.18
CA PRO A 22 -17.15 -18.32 -36.02
C PRO A 22 -15.99 -17.78 -35.20
N LEU A 23 -15.05 -17.06 -35.80
CA LEU A 23 -13.92 -16.47 -35.06
C LEU A 23 -14.36 -15.32 -34.16
N VAL A 24 -15.25 -14.46 -34.63
CA VAL A 24 -15.81 -13.33 -33.86
C VAL A 24 -16.65 -13.85 -32.69
N GLN A 25 -17.45 -14.90 -32.86
CA GLN A 25 -18.23 -15.49 -31.78
C GLN A 25 -17.36 -16.20 -30.73
N ALA A 26 -16.26 -16.84 -31.14
CA ALA A 26 -15.33 -17.47 -30.22
C ALA A 26 -14.58 -16.41 -29.38
N GLN A 27 -14.22 -15.28 -29.98
CA GLN A 27 -13.57 -14.17 -29.29
C GLN A 27 -14.51 -13.52 -28.28
N ASN A 28 -15.77 -13.25 -28.65
CA ASN A 28 -16.77 -12.68 -27.73
C ASN A 28 -17.02 -13.57 -26.50
N ARG A 29 -17.08 -14.90 -26.68
CA ARG A 29 -17.22 -15.85 -25.54
C ARG A 29 -16.00 -15.84 -24.63
N GLY A 30 -14.82 -15.67 -25.18
CA GLY A 30 -13.58 -15.51 -24.40
C GLY A 30 -13.59 -14.23 -23.58
N ASP A 31 -14.00 -13.11 -24.17
CA ASP A 31 -14.10 -11.82 -23.50
C ASP A 31 -15.11 -11.86 -22.34
N ASP A 32 -16.29 -12.46 -22.56
CA ASP A 32 -17.29 -12.65 -21.50
C ASP A 32 -16.75 -13.45 -20.32
N THR A 33 -15.98 -14.53 -20.60
CA THR A 33 -15.32 -15.32 -19.55
C THR A 33 -14.34 -14.46 -18.72
N LEU A 34 -13.55 -13.61 -19.38
CA LEU A 34 -12.60 -12.72 -18.69
C LEU A 34 -13.33 -11.70 -17.82
N LEU A 35 -14.42 -11.11 -18.31
CA LEU A 35 -15.25 -10.19 -17.55
C LEU A 35 -15.85 -10.86 -16.31
N GLU A 36 -16.35 -12.08 -16.48
CA GLU A 36 -16.87 -12.88 -15.36
C GLU A 36 -15.79 -13.23 -14.33
N MET A 37 -14.59 -13.61 -14.78
CA MET A 37 -13.44 -13.84 -13.90
C MET A 37 -13.00 -12.56 -13.16
N HIS A 38 -12.99 -11.41 -13.82
CA HIS A 38 -12.70 -10.15 -13.15
C HIS A 38 -13.72 -9.82 -12.06
N GLN A 39 -15.02 -10.07 -12.32
CA GLN A 39 -16.06 -9.88 -11.30
C GLN A 39 -15.89 -10.88 -10.13
N ALA A 40 -15.57 -12.15 -10.42
CA ALA A 40 -15.29 -13.16 -9.41
C ALA A 40 -14.07 -12.77 -8.54
N PHE A 41 -13.01 -12.26 -9.17
CA PHE A 41 -11.83 -11.73 -8.45
C PHE A 41 -12.20 -10.59 -7.49
N ARG A 42 -12.98 -9.61 -7.97
CA ARG A 42 -13.42 -8.49 -7.12
C ARG A 42 -14.30 -8.93 -5.93
N LYS A 43 -15.01 -10.05 -6.06
CA LYS A 43 -15.84 -10.63 -5.00
C LYS A 43 -15.08 -11.61 -4.10
N GLY A 44 -13.84 -11.96 -4.43
CA GLY A 44 -13.07 -12.98 -3.72
C GLY A 44 -13.56 -14.41 -3.97
N ASP A 45 -14.29 -14.66 -5.07
CA ASP A 45 -14.86 -15.96 -5.42
C ASP A 45 -13.82 -16.87 -6.08
N ARG A 46 -13.04 -17.55 -5.25
CA ARG A 46 -11.97 -18.47 -5.66
C ARG A 46 -12.49 -19.64 -6.49
N LYS A 47 -13.61 -20.26 -6.05
CA LYS A 47 -14.18 -21.44 -6.74
C LYS A 47 -14.56 -21.11 -8.17
N LYS A 48 -15.17 -19.95 -8.37
CA LYS A 48 -15.55 -19.50 -9.69
C LYS A 48 -14.34 -19.22 -10.59
N LEU A 49 -13.28 -18.60 -10.04
CA LEU A 49 -12.04 -18.39 -10.79
C LEU A 49 -11.40 -19.70 -11.24
N GLU A 50 -11.29 -20.68 -10.34
CA GLU A 50 -10.77 -22.02 -10.64
C GLU A 50 -11.58 -22.71 -11.75
N GLN A 51 -12.92 -22.64 -11.69
CA GLN A 51 -13.81 -23.23 -12.71
C GLN A 51 -13.67 -22.56 -14.09
N LEU A 52 -13.49 -21.24 -14.14
CA LEU A 52 -13.44 -20.49 -15.40
C LEU A 52 -12.04 -20.46 -16.03
N LEU A 53 -10.97 -20.62 -15.25
CA LEU A 53 -9.59 -20.50 -15.72
C LEU A 53 -9.27 -21.39 -16.94
N PRO A 54 -9.73 -22.67 -17.04
CA PRO A 54 -9.50 -23.46 -18.25
C PRO A 54 -10.08 -22.85 -19.53
N SER A 55 -11.20 -22.14 -19.43
CA SER A 55 -11.86 -21.49 -20.57
C SER A 55 -11.17 -20.20 -21.02
N ALA A 56 -10.30 -19.63 -20.18
CA ALA A 56 -9.52 -18.44 -20.51
C ALA A 56 -8.18 -18.79 -21.22
N ARG A 57 -7.83 -20.07 -21.32
CA ARG A 57 -6.57 -20.51 -21.94
C ARG A 57 -6.52 -20.13 -23.43
N GLY A 58 -5.39 -19.60 -23.86
CA GLY A 58 -5.18 -19.15 -25.23
C GLY A 58 -5.78 -17.78 -25.55
N HIS A 59 -6.50 -17.17 -24.64
CA HIS A 59 -6.97 -15.80 -24.79
C HIS A 59 -5.82 -14.79 -24.59
N ALA A 60 -5.85 -13.65 -25.30
CA ALA A 60 -4.83 -12.62 -25.20
C ALA A 60 -4.63 -12.11 -23.76
N LEU A 61 -5.68 -12.13 -22.92
CA LEU A 61 -5.69 -11.73 -21.53
C LEU A 61 -5.58 -12.92 -20.55
N GLU A 62 -5.20 -14.12 -21.01
CA GLU A 62 -4.97 -15.28 -20.14
C GLU A 62 -4.03 -14.94 -18.96
N PRO A 63 -2.95 -14.15 -19.10
CA PRO A 63 -2.11 -13.80 -17.97
C PRO A 63 -2.86 -13.10 -16.83
N TRP A 64 -3.87 -12.27 -17.14
CA TRP A 64 -4.74 -11.66 -16.12
C TRP A 64 -5.63 -12.69 -15.42
N ALA A 65 -6.26 -13.59 -16.18
CA ALA A 65 -7.10 -14.65 -15.63
C ALA A 65 -6.32 -15.52 -14.63
N ALA A 66 -5.13 -15.96 -15.04
CA ALA A 66 -4.24 -16.76 -14.21
C ALA A 66 -3.72 -15.99 -12.98
N TYR A 67 -3.41 -14.69 -13.14
CA TYR A 67 -3.02 -13.82 -12.04
C TYR A 67 -4.15 -13.69 -11.00
N TRP A 68 -5.38 -13.42 -11.42
CA TRP A 68 -6.51 -13.27 -10.49
C TRP A 68 -6.77 -14.54 -9.69
N GLU A 69 -6.72 -15.69 -10.34
CA GLU A 69 -6.91 -16.98 -9.67
C GLU A 69 -5.81 -17.23 -8.64
N LEU A 70 -4.53 -17.14 -9.04
CA LEU A 70 -3.40 -17.42 -8.18
C LEU A 70 -3.25 -16.38 -7.06
N LYS A 71 -3.54 -15.11 -7.33
CA LYS A 71 -3.49 -14.03 -6.32
C LYS A 71 -4.44 -14.29 -5.16
N LEU A 72 -5.67 -14.76 -5.39
CA LEU A 72 -6.64 -15.01 -4.31
C LEU A 72 -6.24 -16.19 -3.40
N ARG A 73 -5.42 -17.10 -3.89
CA ARG A 73 -4.92 -18.24 -3.10
C ARG A 73 -3.41 -18.19 -2.86
N LEU A 74 -2.77 -17.06 -3.09
CA LEU A 74 -1.30 -16.92 -3.01
C LEU A 74 -0.73 -17.41 -1.68
N GLY A 75 -1.45 -17.17 -0.57
CA GLY A 75 -1.06 -17.65 0.76
C GLY A 75 -1.07 -19.18 0.94
N GLU A 76 -1.75 -19.90 0.06
CA GLU A 76 -1.91 -21.36 0.08
C GLU A 76 -1.11 -22.05 -1.05
N ALA A 77 -0.75 -21.28 -2.09
CA ALA A 77 -0.02 -21.77 -3.23
C ALA A 77 1.41 -22.21 -2.84
N SER A 78 1.84 -23.32 -3.43
CA SER A 78 3.22 -23.77 -3.26
C SER A 78 4.20 -22.86 -4.02
N PRO A 79 5.46 -22.74 -3.57
CA PRO A 79 6.48 -22.04 -4.32
C PRO A 79 6.64 -22.53 -5.77
N ALA A 80 6.46 -23.82 -6.00
CA ALA A 80 6.54 -24.42 -7.34
C ALA A 80 5.42 -23.93 -8.27
N GLU A 81 4.19 -23.77 -7.77
CA GLU A 81 3.08 -23.21 -8.55
C GLU A 81 3.33 -21.74 -8.89
N ILE A 82 3.81 -20.96 -7.93
CA ILE A 82 4.13 -19.55 -8.15
C ILE A 82 5.24 -19.43 -9.20
N GLN A 83 6.32 -20.20 -9.08
CA GLN A 83 7.41 -20.22 -10.07
C GLN A 83 6.95 -20.68 -11.45
N ALA A 84 6.05 -21.66 -11.54
CA ALA A 84 5.46 -22.07 -12.81
C ALA A 84 4.69 -20.93 -13.50
N PHE A 85 3.94 -20.13 -12.74
CA PHE A 85 3.28 -18.92 -13.25
C PHE A 85 4.32 -17.90 -13.75
N LEU A 86 5.31 -17.57 -12.92
CA LEU A 86 6.36 -16.59 -13.27
C LEU A 86 7.11 -16.99 -14.53
N LYS A 87 7.42 -18.28 -14.69
CA LYS A 87 8.07 -18.83 -15.89
C LYS A 87 7.16 -18.76 -17.12
N ARG A 88 5.87 -19.15 -16.98
CA ARG A 88 4.89 -19.19 -18.08
C ARG A 88 4.63 -17.80 -18.65
N TYR A 89 4.53 -16.81 -17.80
CA TYR A 89 4.19 -15.43 -18.18
C TYR A 89 5.38 -14.48 -18.10
N ALA A 90 6.60 -15.02 -18.23
CA ALA A 90 7.83 -14.23 -18.14
C ALA A 90 7.80 -13.03 -19.09
N GLY A 91 8.24 -11.87 -18.59
CA GLY A 91 8.29 -10.62 -19.34
C GLY A 91 6.98 -9.83 -19.36
N THR A 92 5.86 -10.39 -18.88
CA THR A 92 4.59 -9.67 -18.79
C THR A 92 4.50 -8.80 -17.52
N TYR A 93 3.57 -7.85 -17.52
CA TYR A 93 3.22 -7.08 -16.32
C TYR A 93 2.71 -8.00 -15.19
N GLN A 94 1.92 -9.00 -15.51
CA GLN A 94 1.31 -9.91 -14.54
C GLN A 94 2.34 -10.80 -13.84
N GLU A 95 3.41 -11.16 -14.54
CA GLU A 95 4.54 -11.87 -13.93
C GLU A 95 5.16 -11.03 -12.82
N ASP A 96 5.51 -9.80 -13.12
CA ASP A 96 6.19 -8.92 -12.17
C ASP A 96 5.27 -8.46 -11.04
N ARG A 97 3.97 -8.29 -11.35
CA ARG A 97 2.93 -8.00 -10.35
C ARG A 97 2.73 -9.14 -9.35
N LEU A 98 2.71 -10.39 -9.84
CA LEU A 98 2.62 -11.54 -8.93
C LEU A 98 3.90 -11.70 -8.11
N ARG A 99 5.06 -11.40 -8.68
CA ARG A 99 6.33 -11.38 -7.95
C ARG A 99 6.29 -10.37 -6.81
N ASN A 100 5.80 -9.16 -7.06
CA ASN A 100 5.57 -8.17 -6.00
C ASN A 100 4.70 -8.73 -4.87
N ASP A 101 3.54 -9.29 -5.21
CA ASP A 101 2.62 -9.86 -4.24
C ASP A 101 3.25 -11.00 -3.44
N TRP A 102 4.09 -11.82 -4.09
CA TRP A 102 4.81 -12.90 -3.44
C TRP A 102 5.91 -12.37 -2.51
N LEU A 103 6.67 -11.36 -2.93
CA LEU A 103 7.68 -10.71 -2.09
C LEU A 103 7.06 -10.11 -0.81
N LEU A 104 5.90 -9.45 -0.93
CA LEU A 104 5.16 -8.97 0.24
C LEU A 104 4.78 -10.12 1.20
N LEU A 105 4.28 -11.24 0.66
CA LEU A 105 3.95 -12.42 1.45
C LEU A 105 5.17 -13.05 2.13
N LEU A 106 6.28 -13.17 1.41
CA LEU A 106 7.55 -13.70 1.94
C LEU A 106 8.10 -12.78 3.05
N GLY A 107 8.04 -11.48 2.85
CA GLY A 107 8.41 -10.49 3.87
C GLY A 107 7.56 -10.62 5.13
N GLN A 108 6.24 -10.70 5.00
CA GLN A 108 5.32 -10.91 6.12
C GLN A 108 5.58 -12.22 6.87
N ARG A 109 5.98 -13.26 6.16
CA ARG A 109 6.35 -14.57 6.74
C ARG A 109 7.79 -14.62 7.29
N ARG A 110 8.58 -13.56 7.08
CA ARG A 110 10.01 -13.54 7.43
C ARG A 110 10.83 -14.61 6.71
N ASP A 111 10.37 -15.05 5.55
CA ASP A 111 11.12 -15.96 4.67
C ASP A 111 12.16 -15.19 3.86
N TRP A 112 13.20 -14.75 4.58
CA TRP A 112 14.27 -13.92 4.02
C TRP A 112 15.09 -14.65 2.95
N ALA A 113 15.16 -15.97 3.00
CA ALA A 113 15.90 -16.77 2.02
C ALA A 113 15.21 -16.73 0.66
N GLN A 114 13.92 -17.06 0.61
CA GLN A 114 13.14 -16.99 -0.64
C GLN A 114 12.98 -15.54 -1.12
N PHE A 115 12.78 -14.59 -0.21
CA PHE A 115 12.72 -13.18 -0.60
C PHE A 115 13.99 -12.74 -1.33
N ALA A 116 15.18 -13.02 -0.76
CA ALA A 116 16.46 -12.65 -1.35
C ALA A 116 16.73 -13.33 -2.71
N GLU A 117 16.20 -14.54 -2.90
CA GLU A 117 16.27 -15.25 -4.18
C GLU A 117 15.39 -14.59 -5.26
N GLN A 118 14.17 -14.18 -4.89
CA GLN A 118 13.18 -13.66 -5.85
C GLN A 118 13.32 -12.16 -6.14
N HIS A 119 13.79 -11.38 -5.17
CA HIS A 119 13.86 -9.92 -5.26
C HIS A 119 14.70 -9.39 -6.44
N PRO A 120 15.87 -9.95 -6.81
CA PRO A 120 16.66 -9.46 -7.94
C PRO A 120 15.93 -9.50 -9.30
N SER A 121 14.89 -10.32 -9.42
CA SER A 121 14.06 -10.44 -10.63
C SER A 121 12.85 -9.51 -10.63
N TYR A 122 12.63 -8.73 -9.57
CA TYR A 122 11.54 -7.76 -9.46
C TYR A 122 11.91 -6.47 -10.20
N ARG A 123 11.23 -6.21 -11.33
CA ARG A 123 11.60 -5.13 -12.28
C ARG A 123 10.91 -3.80 -12.01
N MET A 124 9.63 -3.81 -11.59
CA MET A 124 8.86 -2.59 -11.33
C MET A 124 9.52 -1.75 -10.23
N SER A 125 10.03 -2.39 -9.19
CA SER A 125 10.76 -1.75 -8.08
C SER A 125 10.06 -0.52 -7.48
N ASP A 126 8.73 -0.44 -7.58
CA ASP A 126 7.90 0.70 -7.20
C ASP A 126 7.22 0.53 -5.84
N ASP A 127 7.21 -0.69 -5.29
CA ASP A 127 6.61 -1.00 -4.00
C ASP A 127 7.56 -0.65 -2.85
N LYS A 128 7.16 0.34 -2.05
CA LYS A 128 7.97 0.84 -0.94
C LYS A 128 8.10 -0.16 0.21
N GLU A 129 7.07 -1.00 0.43
CA GLU A 129 7.11 -2.03 1.46
C GLU A 129 8.11 -3.13 1.09
N VAL A 130 8.10 -3.59 -0.17
CA VAL A 130 9.10 -4.54 -0.70
C VAL A 130 10.51 -3.95 -0.57
N ARG A 131 10.67 -2.66 -0.88
CA ARG A 131 11.96 -1.98 -0.73
C ARG A 131 12.44 -1.94 0.73
N CYS A 132 11.53 -1.68 1.67
CA CYS A 132 11.87 -1.71 3.10
C CYS A 132 12.30 -3.12 3.55
N TYR A 133 11.64 -4.17 3.09
CA TYR A 133 12.08 -5.54 3.38
C TYR A 133 13.48 -5.83 2.82
N ALA A 134 13.78 -5.40 1.58
CA ALA A 134 15.09 -5.58 0.98
C ALA A 134 16.18 -4.88 1.82
N LEU A 135 15.96 -3.61 2.19
CA LEU A 135 16.88 -2.83 3.03
C LEU A 135 17.07 -3.47 4.41
N LEU A 136 16.00 -4.01 4.99
CA LEU A 136 16.07 -4.74 6.26
C LEU A 136 16.91 -6.02 6.15
N ILE A 137 16.73 -6.79 5.08
CA ILE A 137 17.52 -8.00 4.83
C ILE A 137 18.99 -7.66 4.68
N ASP A 138 19.32 -6.62 3.93
CA ASP A 138 20.71 -6.15 3.78
C ASP A 138 21.29 -5.68 5.11
N HIS A 139 20.49 -5.00 5.95
CA HIS A 139 20.89 -4.61 7.30
C HIS A 139 21.20 -5.83 8.18
N ILE A 140 20.31 -6.83 8.20
CA ILE A 140 20.49 -8.07 8.97
C ILE A 140 21.75 -8.83 8.52
N LYS A 141 22.05 -8.83 7.22
CA LYS A 141 23.25 -9.46 6.65
C LYS A 141 24.53 -8.64 6.84
N GLY A 142 24.45 -7.41 7.32
CA GLY A 142 25.59 -6.50 7.43
C GLY A 142 26.09 -5.95 6.08
N THR A 143 25.27 -6.02 5.04
CA THR A 143 25.57 -5.56 3.68
C THR A 143 24.85 -4.26 3.30
N ALA A 144 24.09 -3.68 4.25
CA ALA A 144 23.33 -2.47 4.00
C ALA A 144 24.24 -1.26 3.66
N PRO A 145 23.80 -0.40 2.73
CA PRO A 145 24.49 0.85 2.45
C PRO A 145 24.48 1.79 3.66
N ALA A 146 25.42 2.72 3.72
CA ALA A 146 25.46 3.74 4.79
C ALA A 146 24.18 4.60 4.83
N THR A 147 23.43 4.68 3.73
CA THR A 147 22.17 5.42 3.59
C THR A 147 20.94 4.67 4.07
N VAL A 148 21.08 3.43 4.57
CA VAL A 148 19.94 2.54 4.89
C VAL A 148 18.89 3.21 5.78
N ALA A 149 19.31 3.98 6.78
CA ALA A 149 18.39 4.68 7.68
C ALA A 149 17.60 5.78 6.94
N ASP A 150 18.24 6.54 6.06
CA ASP A 150 17.60 7.58 5.25
C ASP A 150 16.64 6.97 4.22
N ASP A 151 17.03 5.87 3.60
CA ASP A 151 16.22 5.16 2.62
C ASP A 151 14.97 4.55 3.26
N VAL A 152 15.11 3.87 4.40
CA VAL A 152 13.96 3.34 5.17
C VAL A 152 13.06 4.47 5.64
N ARG A 153 13.62 5.54 6.21
CA ARG A 153 12.86 6.72 6.67
C ARG A 153 12.04 7.32 5.54
N SER A 154 12.66 7.54 4.37
CA SER A 154 12.01 8.12 3.20
C SER A 154 10.84 7.27 2.71
N ASN A 155 11.03 5.96 2.56
CA ASN A 155 9.96 5.04 2.15
C ASN A 155 8.84 4.99 3.20
N TRP A 156 9.19 4.88 4.49
CA TRP A 156 8.25 4.80 5.60
C TRP A 156 7.36 6.04 5.72
N TYR A 157 7.95 7.26 5.57
CA TYR A 157 7.19 8.51 5.61
C TYR A 157 6.25 8.67 4.41
N ALA A 158 6.63 8.13 3.25
CA ALA A 158 5.83 8.21 2.04
C ALA A 158 4.61 7.26 2.06
N ILE A 159 4.63 6.19 2.85
CA ILE A 159 3.49 5.29 3.01
C ILE A 159 2.52 5.87 4.03
N ARG A 160 1.27 6.09 3.64
CA ARG A 160 0.23 6.64 4.53
C ARG A 160 -0.39 5.58 5.44
N ASP A 161 -0.71 4.44 4.89
CA ASP A 161 -1.31 3.33 5.63
C ASP A 161 -0.26 2.54 6.42
N ALA A 162 -0.70 1.75 7.38
CA ALA A 162 0.20 0.85 8.08
C ALA A 162 0.64 -0.27 7.13
N ASP A 163 1.93 -0.46 7.02
CA ASP A 163 2.58 -1.55 6.30
C ASP A 163 3.49 -2.34 7.24
N ASP A 164 3.73 -3.60 6.94
CA ASP A 164 4.57 -4.43 7.79
C ASP A 164 6.06 -4.17 7.53
N GLY A 165 6.46 -4.05 6.27
CA GLY A 165 7.87 -3.98 5.88
C GLY A 165 8.61 -2.77 6.42
N CYS A 166 8.08 -1.56 6.16
CA CYS A 166 8.73 -0.34 6.65
C CYS A 166 8.60 -0.16 8.15
N ASN A 167 7.49 -0.59 8.77
CA ASN A 167 7.37 -0.57 10.23
C ASN A 167 8.39 -1.49 10.89
N HIS A 168 8.57 -2.70 10.35
CA HIS A 168 9.55 -3.64 10.87
C HIS A 168 10.99 -3.13 10.68
N ALA A 169 11.34 -2.67 9.47
CA ALA A 169 12.63 -2.08 9.19
C ALA A 169 12.93 -0.87 10.09
N ALA A 170 11.94 0.01 10.31
CA ALA A 170 12.10 1.16 11.19
C ALA A 170 12.29 0.75 12.66
N GLY A 171 11.57 -0.27 13.13
CA GLY A 171 11.73 -0.82 14.48
C GLY A 171 13.12 -1.40 14.72
N GLU A 172 13.63 -2.19 13.78
CA GLU A 172 14.99 -2.74 13.83
C GLU A 172 16.04 -1.61 13.83
N LEU A 173 15.98 -0.68 12.88
CA LEU A 173 16.93 0.43 12.82
C LEU A 173 16.86 1.34 14.04
N TYR A 174 15.68 1.49 14.66
CA TYR A 174 15.53 2.19 15.93
C TYR A 174 16.23 1.44 17.08
N SER A 175 16.10 0.12 17.16
CA SER A 175 16.77 -0.70 18.18
C SER A 175 18.30 -0.62 18.07
N TYR A 176 18.82 -0.52 16.84
CA TYR A 176 20.25 -0.32 16.55
C TYR A 176 20.69 1.15 16.59
N LYS A 177 19.82 2.08 17.02
CA LYS A 177 20.11 3.53 17.13
C LYS A 177 20.48 4.20 15.79
N GLN A 178 20.09 3.61 14.68
CA GLN A 178 20.25 4.21 13.34
C GLN A 178 19.06 5.12 12.98
N LEU A 179 17.88 4.85 13.53
CA LEU A 179 16.78 5.80 13.61
C LEU A 179 16.61 6.32 15.03
N THR A 180 16.15 7.55 15.16
CA THR A 180 15.95 8.23 16.44
C THR A 180 14.48 8.22 16.87
N ALA A 181 14.20 8.46 18.15
CA ALA A 181 12.83 8.67 18.61
C ALA A 181 12.13 9.81 17.86
N HIS A 182 12.88 10.85 17.45
CA HIS A 182 12.37 11.96 16.65
C HIS A 182 11.81 11.46 15.30
N ASP A 183 12.52 10.58 14.60
CA ASP A 183 12.07 10.00 13.33
C ASP A 183 10.76 9.23 13.52
N VAL A 184 10.67 8.46 14.60
CA VAL A 184 9.48 7.65 14.91
C VAL A 184 8.27 8.54 15.25
N TRP A 185 8.45 9.56 16.10
CA TRP A 185 7.38 10.50 16.43
C TRP A 185 6.93 11.31 15.21
N ARG A 186 7.86 11.69 14.33
CA ARG A 186 7.53 12.35 13.08
C ARG A 186 6.62 11.48 12.20
N LYS A 187 6.89 10.17 12.10
CA LYS A 187 5.97 9.23 11.42
C LYS A 187 4.59 9.21 12.06
N ALA A 188 4.52 9.15 13.41
CA ALA A 188 3.25 9.18 14.12
C ALA A 188 2.43 10.45 13.80
N ARG A 189 3.08 11.63 13.80
CA ARG A 189 2.44 12.91 13.44
C ARG A 189 1.92 12.90 12.01
N LEU A 190 2.72 12.45 11.03
CA LEU A 190 2.30 12.32 9.63
C LEU A 190 1.10 11.36 9.47
N ALA A 191 1.08 10.27 10.23
CA ALA A 191 -0.02 9.31 10.21
C ALA A 191 -1.32 9.91 10.80
N VAL A 192 -1.22 10.69 11.89
CA VAL A 192 -2.37 11.42 12.46
C VAL A 192 -2.89 12.46 11.48
N GLU A 193 -2.01 13.24 10.82
CA GLU A 193 -2.43 14.18 9.78
C GLU A 193 -3.14 13.49 8.60
N ALA A 194 -2.71 12.30 8.23
CA ALA A 194 -3.36 11.49 7.22
C ALA A 194 -4.63 10.76 7.72
N ASN A 195 -4.99 10.93 8.99
CA ASN A 195 -6.10 10.24 9.67
C ASN A 195 -5.96 8.69 9.63
N ARG A 196 -4.73 8.19 9.81
CA ARG A 196 -4.39 6.75 9.74
C ARG A 196 -4.07 6.18 11.12
N VAL A 197 -5.11 5.81 11.87
CA VAL A 197 -5.00 5.32 13.26
C VAL A 197 -4.03 4.14 13.39
N ARG A 198 -4.10 3.16 12.46
CA ARG A 198 -3.23 1.98 12.49
C ARG A 198 -1.76 2.35 12.29
N SER A 199 -1.48 3.24 11.34
CA SER A 199 -0.11 3.70 11.07
C SER A 199 0.45 4.52 12.25
N ALA A 200 -0.35 5.42 12.83
CA ALA A 200 0.04 6.18 14.01
C ALA A 200 0.34 5.26 15.21
N ARG A 201 -0.54 4.27 15.45
CA ARG A 201 -0.35 3.29 16.51
C ARG A 201 0.93 2.46 16.32
N ALA A 202 1.16 1.95 15.12
CA ALA A 202 2.35 1.16 14.80
C ALA A 202 3.64 1.97 15.02
N ALA A 203 3.67 3.24 14.66
CA ALA A 203 4.80 4.12 14.95
C ALA A 203 5.00 4.31 16.46
N VAL A 204 3.94 4.62 17.21
CA VAL A 204 4.03 4.81 18.67
C VAL A 204 4.49 3.51 19.36
N GLU A 205 4.09 2.35 18.86
CA GLU A 205 4.48 1.06 19.40
C GLU A 205 5.99 0.81 19.35
N ILE A 206 6.69 1.35 18.35
CA ILE A 206 8.16 1.27 18.23
C ILE A 206 8.86 2.03 19.38
N VAL A 207 8.37 3.20 19.75
CA VAL A 207 9.05 4.12 20.68
C VAL A 207 8.48 4.06 22.09
N SER A 208 7.23 3.65 22.26
CA SER A 208 6.50 3.56 23.54
C SER A 208 5.36 2.55 23.45
N PRO A 209 5.67 1.25 23.48
CA PRO A 209 4.68 0.16 23.33
C PRO A 209 3.49 0.29 24.30
N GLU A 210 3.78 0.65 25.56
CA GLU A 210 2.79 0.84 26.62
C GLU A 210 1.82 1.99 26.36
N SER A 211 2.20 2.93 25.48
CA SER A 211 1.40 4.09 25.12
C SER A 211 0.60 3.93 23.82
N SER A 212 0.86 2.87 23.06
CA SER A 212 0.27 2.66 21.73
C SER A 212 -1.25 2.55 21.75
N ALA A 213 -1.82 2.01 22.84
CA ALA A 213 -3.27 1.91 23.02
C ALA A 213 -3.96 3.29 23.12
N GLN A 214 -3.26 4.32 23.65
CA GLN A 214 -3.78 5.68 23.79
C GLN A 214 -4.02 6.38 22.44
N VAL A 215 -3.35 5.92 21.37
CA VAL A 215 -3.52 6.46 20.03
C VAL A 215 -4.96 6.36 19.56
N LYS A 216 -5.65 5.25 19.85
CA LYS A 216 -7.05 5.12 19.50
C LYS A 216 -7.93 6.15 20.25
N GLU A 217 -7.71 6.33 21.54
CA GLU A 217 -8.44 7.29 22.38
C GLU A 217 -8.29 8.72 21.88
N LEU A 218 -7.03 9.17 21.65
CA LEU A 218 -6.76 10.52 21.17
C LEU A 218 -7.28 10.77 19.74
N MET A 219 -7.34 9.75 18.90
CA MET A 219 -7.91 9.86 17.56
C MET A 219 -9.43 9.92 17.54
N ASP A 220 -10.08 9.14 18.41
CA ASP A 220 -11.54 9.09 18.49
C ASP A 220 -12.13 10.31 19.22
N SER A 221 -11.45 10.81 20.26
CA SER A 221 -11.96 11.90 21.12
C SER A 221 -10.85 12.83 21.60
N PRO A 222 -10.20 13.62 20.71
CA PRO A 222 -9.02 14.41 21.04
C PRO A 222 -9.30 15.45 22.14
N THR A 223 -10.46 16.11 22.14
CA THR A 223 -10.84 17.08 23.17
C THR A 223 -10.93 16.42 24.55
N LYS A 224 -11.59 15.27 24.65
CA LYS A 224 -11.71 14.52 25.92
C LYS A 224 -10.34 14.05 26.39
N TYR A 225 -9.50 13.57 25.46
CA TYR A 225 -8.14 13.15 25.75
C TYR A 225 -7.30 14.27 26.36
N LEU A 226 -7.36 15.50 25.81
CA LEU A 226 -6.65 16.68 26.29
C LEU A 226 -7.21 17.18 27.63
N GLN A 227 -8.54 17.17 27.83
CA GLN A 227 -9.20 17.60 29.08
C GLN A 227 -8.83 16.70 30.26
N ALA A 228 -8.71 15.39 30.05
CA ALA A 228 -8.37 14.43 31.10
C ALA A 228 -6.92 14.57 31.62
N ARG A 229 -6.11 15.46 31.03
CA ARG A 229 -4.68 15.64 31.35
C ARG A 229 -4.40 17.06 31.84
N ALA A 230 -3.74 17.17 32.99
CA ALA A 230 -3.34 18.48 33.54
C ALA A 230 -2.01 18.97 32.94
N THR A 231 -1.09 18.08 32.63
CA THR A 231 0.27 18.38 32.17
C THR A 231 0.77 17.37 31.15
N ALA A 232 1.85 17.72 30.44
CA ALA A 232 2.58 16.82 29.53
C ALA A 232 4.07 16.71 29.97
N ARG A 233 4.31 16.02 31.07
CA ARG A 233 5.68 15.81 31.54
C ARG A 233 6.34 14.62 30.85
N GLY A 234 7.53 14.83 30.31
CA GLY A 234 8.32 13.84 29.60
C GLY A 234 7.92 13.68 28.13
N LYS A 235 8.89 13.29 27.29
CA LYS A 235 8.79 13.31 25.81
C LYS A 235 7.59 12.56 25.27
N VAL A 236 7.33 11.36 25.77
CA VAL A 236 6.19 10.53 25.32
C VAL A 236 4.85 11.24 25.51
N ARG A 237 4.63 11.87 26.70
CA ARG A 237 3.38 12.59 26.96
C ARG A 237 3.26 13.86 26.13
N GLN A 238 4.36 14.57 25.89
CA GLN A 238 4.41 15.73 25.01
C GLN A 238 3.99 15.35 23.59
N GLU A 239 4.54 14.27 23.07
CA GLU A 239 4.20 13.77 21.74
C GLU A 239 2.73 13.33 21.64
N LEU A 240 2.23 12.57 22.61
CA LEU A 240 0.82 12.14 22.61
C LEU A 240 -0.14 13.36 22.67
N VAL A 241 0.19 14.40 23.43
CA VAL A 241 -0.56 15.66 23.43
C VAL A 241 -0.45 16.36 22.07
N THR A 242 0.74 16.38 21.47
CA THR A 242 0.94 16.89 20.11
C THR A 242 0.06 16.17 19.09
N LEU A 243 0.02 14.83 19.12
CA LEU A 243 -0.85 14.03 18.26
C LEU A 243 -2.34 14.38 18.48
N ALA A 244 -2.77 14.53 19.73
CA ALA A 244 -4.15 14.91 20.04
C ALA A 244 -4.50 16.32 19.54
N LEU A 245 -3.58 17.28 19.65
CA LEU A 245 -3.76 18.65 19.12
C LEU A 245 -3.81 18.66 17.58
N ILE A 246 -2.95 17.88 16.91
CA ILE A 246 -3.00 17.69 15.46
C ILE A 246 -4.38 17.15 15.03
N LYS A 247 -4.87 16.13 15.75
CA LYS A 247 -6.18 15.55 15.46
C LYS A 247 -7.31 16.53 15.73
N LEU A 248 -7.25 17.28 16.83
CA LEU A 248 -8.22 18.33 17.16
C LEU A 248 -8.27 19.40 16.07
N ALA A 249 -7.11 19.88 15.63
CA ALA A 249 -7.02 20.90 14.59
C ALA A 249 -7.70 20.53 13.28
N GLN A 250 -7.72 19.24 12.92
CA GLN A 250 -8.41 18.78 11.71
C GLN A 250 -9.94 18.94 11.77
N GLY A 251 -10.53 18.89 12.95
CA GLY A 251 -11.96 19.06 13.18
C GLY A 251 -12.35 20.47 13.61
N ASP A 252 -11.53 21.06 14.48
CA ASP A 252 -11.78 22.35 15.13
C ASP A 252 -10.44 23.08 15.37
N ALA A 253 -10.00 23.82 14.33
CA ALA A 253 -8.72 24.53 14.33
C ALA A 253 -8.66 25.64 15.40
N ASP A 254 -9.77 26.35 15.63
CA ASP A 254 -9.84 27.46 16.57
C ASP A 254 -9.72 26.97 18.02
N ASN A 255 -10.39 25.87 18.34
CA ASN A 255 -10.25 25.22 19.64
C ASN A 255 -8.83 24.65 19.83
N ALA A 256 -8.23 24.07 18.79
CA ALA A 256 -6.84 23.59 18.85
C ALA A 256 -5.86 24.73 19.13
N ALA A 257 -6.01 25.89 18.46
CA ALA A 257 -5.24 27.09 18.70
C ALA A 257 -5.40 27.59 20.15
N THR A 258 -6.64 27.71 20.59
CA THR A 258 -6.98 28.16 21.97
C THR A 258 -6.35 27.24 23.02
N GLN A 259 -6.43 25.92 22.84
CA GLN A 259 -5.83 24.97 23.79
C GLN A 259 -4.30 24.98 23.73
N LEU A 260 -3.72 25.12 22.54
CA LEU A 260 -2.27 25.21 22.39
C LEU A 260 -1.73 26.45 23.12
N ASP A 261 -2.31 27.65 22.90
CA ASP A 261 -1.85 28.89 23.50
C ASP A 261 -2.06 28.93 25.02
N ASN A 262 -3.25 28.60 25.48
CA ASN A 262 -3.64 28.79 26.87
C ASN A 262 -3.11 27.70 27.81
N LYS A 263 -2.78 26.51 27.29
CA LYS A 263 -2.42 25.39 28.15
C LYS A 263 -1.17 24.66 27.73
N TRP A 264 -1.05 24.29 26.46
CA TRP A 264 -0.07 23.28 26.06
C TRP A 264 1.26 23.87 25.59
N SER A 265 1.32 25.13 25.15
CA SER A 265 2.54 25.78 24.64
C SER A 265 3.72 25.72 25.62
N VAL A 266 3.46 25.80 26.92
CA VAL A 266 4.51 25.74 27.96
C VAL A 266 5.05 24.32 28.21
N HIS A 267 4.36 23.30 27.74
CA HIS A 267 4.72 21.90 27.90
C HIS A 267 5.38 21.28 26.68
N LEU A 268 5.19 21.89 25.49
CA LEU A 268 5.65 21.36 24.22
C LEU A 268 6.94 22.05 23.77
N SER A 269 7.81 21.31 23.08
CA SER A 269 8.99 21.87 22.43
C SER A 269 8.60 22.85 21.31
N PRO A 270 9.52 23.73 20.88
CA PRO A 270 9.26 24.61 19.75
C PRO A 270 8.85 23.86 18.47
N GLU A 271 9.46 22.72 18.21
CA GLU A 271 9.14 21.87 17.05
C GLU A 271 7.71 21.32 17.11
N GLU A 272 7.31 20.78 18.27
CA GLU A 272 5.96 20.26 18.49
C GLU A 272 4.90 21.35 18.32
N ARG A 273 5.13 22.52 18.90
CA ARG A 273 4.24 23.69 18.74
C ARG A 273 4.12 24.12 17.28
N ASN A 274 5.25 24.27 16.61
CA ASN A 274 5.29 24.69 15.21
C ASN A 274 4.58 23.68 14.29
N TRP A 275 4.69 22.38 14.59
CA TRP A 275 3.95 21.37 13.86
C TRP A 275 2.44 21.54 14.01
N VAL A 276 1.96 21.71 15.23
CA VAL A 276 0.53 21.93 15.51
C VAL A 276 0.03 23.20 14.82
N TRP A 277 0.79 24.31 14.91
CA TRP A 277 0.48 25.57 14.21
C TRP A 277 0.43 25.39 12.69
N GLY A 278 1.34 24.62 12.14
CA GLY A 278 1.33 24.29 10.70
C GLY A 278 0.04 23.57 10.27
N VAL A 279 -0.45 22.65 11.10
CA VAL A 279 -1.73 21.96 10.83
C VAL A 279 -2.92 22.92 11.00
N ILE A 280 -2.93 23.77 12.04
CA ILE A 280 -3.98 24.78 12.25
C ILE A 280 -4.04 25.71 11.05
N GLY A 281 -2.92 26.32 10.64
CA GLY A 281 -2.85 27.23 9.49
C GLY A 281 -3.30 26.56 8.19
N LYS A 282 -2.90 25.31 7.96
CA LYS A 282 -3.37 24.52 6.82
C LYS A 282 -4.90 24.35 6.81
N GLN A 283 -5.51 24.07 7.97
CA GLN A 283 -6.97 23.92 8.07
C GLN A 283 -7.69 25.25 7.89
N ALA A 284 -7.16 26.33 8.47
CA ALA A 284 -7.69 27.68 8.27
C ALA A 284 -7.66 28.07 6.79
N ALA A 285 -6.52 27.87 6.10
CA ALA A 285 -6.39 28.15 4.67
C ALA A 285 -7.37 27.31 3.81
N GLN A 286 -7.56 26.03 4.14
CA GLN A 286 -8.52 25.17 3.41
C GLN A 286 -9.98 25.61 3.59
N ARG A 287 -10.32 26.24 4.70
CA ARG A 287 -11.65 26.80 4.99
C ARG A 287 -11.81 28.23 4.49
N LEU A 288 -10.77 28.82 3.88
CA LEU A 288 -10.74 30.24 3.49
C LEU A 288 -11.03 31.17 4.69
N SER A 289 -10.53 30.81 5.85
CA SER A 289 -10.63 31.65 7.05
C SER A 289 -9.77 32.88 6.93
N SER A 290 -10.24 34.01 7.46
CA SER A 290 -9.46 35.25 7.56
C SER A 290 -8.23 35.10 8.43
N ASP A 291 -8.14 34.07 9.26
CA ASP A 291 -7.07 33.82 10.23
C ASP A 291 -6.00 32.84 9.69
N ALA A 292 -6.00 32.57 8.37
CA ALA A 292 -5.09 31.62 7.71
C ALA A 292 -3.65 32.15 7.57
#